data_b430e393550f436b55ad752df325580f
#
_entry.id   b430e393550f436b55ad752df325580f
#
_cell.length_a   1.000
_cell.length_b   1.000
_cell.length_c   1.000
_cell.angle_alpha   90.00
_cell.angle_beta   90.00
_cell.angle_gamma   90.00
#
_symmetry.space_group_name_H-M   'P 1'
#
loop_
_entity.id
_entity.type
_entity.pdbx_description
1 polymer ?
#
loop_
_entity_poly.entity_id
_entity_poly.type
_entity_poly.pdbx_seq_one_letter_code
_entity_poly.pdbx_strand_id
1 'polypeptide(L)'
;MSRKYFGTDGIRGTANSDPMTAEIALKVGMAAGGQFITGDHRHRVVIGKDTRLSGYMLEPALTSGFVSVGMDVILVGPMPTPAIAMLTRSLRADLGVMLSASHNPYHDNGFKFFGPDGYKLSDEVEAAIEARMENGLGILYAKPTG
;
A
#
# COMPACT_ATOMS: atom_id res chain seq x y z
N MET A 1 -21.08 0.75 7.07
CA MET A 1 -19.89 0.98 7.90
C MET A 1 -19.00 2.00 7.25
N SER A 2 -18.80 3.14 7.89
CA SER A 2 -17.96 4.18 7.32
C SER A 2 -16.49 3.78 7.48
N ARG A 3 -15.71 3.97 6.42
CA ARG A 3 -14.26 3.72 6.44
C ARG A 3 -13.56 4.98 6.92
N LYS A 4 -12.58 4.80 7.80
CA LYS A 4 -11.86 5.90 8.41
C LYS A 4 -10.80 6.50 7.49
N TYR A 5 -10.08 5.64 6.76
CA TYR A 5 -8.95 6.06 5.92
C TYR A 5 -9.25 6.01 4.44
N PHE A 6 -9.87 4.94 3.98
CA PHE A 6 -10.16 4.76 2.56
C PHE A 6 -11.32 5.62 2.09
N GLY A 7 -11.06 6.43 1.08
CA GLY A 7 -12.09 7.12 0.32
C GLY A 7 -12.32 6.43 -1.02
N THR A 8 -12.97 7.12 -1.94
CA THR A 8 -13.26 6.59 -3.29
C THR A 8 -12.00 6.25 -4.07
N ASP A 9 -10.93 7.02 -3.87
CA ASP A 9 -9.68 6.90 -4.61
C ASP A 9 -8.51 6.49 -3.71
N GLY A 10 -8.73 5.57 -2.80
CA GLY A 10 -7.72 5.11 -1.86
C GLY A 10 -7.61 6.01 -0.63
N ILE A 11 -6.43 6.07 -0.05
CA ILE A 11 -6.15 6.91 1.12
C ILE A 11 -5.42 8.16 0.65
N ARG A 12 -5.93 9.35 0.98
CA ARG A 12 -5.32 10.62 0.57
C ARG A 12 -5.25 11.60 1.72
N GLY A 13 -4.29 12.51 1.65
CA GLY A 13 -4.18 13.61 2.59
C GLY A 13 -2.96 14.47 2.33
N THR A 14 -2.83 15.52 3.13
CA THR A 14 -1.65 16.39 3.09
C THR A 14 -0.47 15.65 3.73
N ALA A 15 0.65 15.63 3.04
CA ALA A 15 1.85 14.96 3.51
C ALA A 15 2.25 15.47 4.90
N ASN A 16 2.67 14.53 5.75
CA ASN A 16 3.08 14.78 7.14
C ASN A 16 1.94 15.25 8.06
N SER A 17 0.70 15.03 7.64
CA SER A 17 -0.51 15.20 8.44
C SER A 17 -1.34 13.92 8.34
N ASP A 18 -2.02 13.54 9.43
CA ASP A 18 -2.87 12.34 9.43
C ASP A 18 -3.88 12.42 8.27
N PRO A 19 -4.03 11.36 7.43
CA PRO A 19 -3.41 10.03 7.55
C PRO A 19 -2.09 9.85 6.78
N MET A 20 -1.51 10.91 6.25
CA MET A 20 -0.38 10.82 5.32
C MET A 20 0.97 11.02 6.02
N THR A 21 1.18 10.29 7.11
CA THR A 21 2.42 10.31 7.88
C THR A 21 3.22 9.02 7.66
N ALA A 22 4.51 9.06 8.00
CA ALA A 22 5.36 7.87 7.92
C ALA A 22 4.84 6.75 8.84
N GLU A 23 4.35 7.09 10.02
CA GLU A 23 3.80 6.11 10.97
C GLU A 23 2.58 5.41 10.39
N ILE A 24 1.68 6.15 9.79
CA ILE A 24 0.48 5.59 9.15
C ILE A 24 0.88 4.76 7.93
N ALA A 25 1.84 5.22 7.12
CA ALA A 25 2.32 4.46 5.98
C ALA A 25 2.90 3.10 6.39
N LEU A 26 3.64 3.07 7.51
CA LEU A 26 4.14 1.81 8.07
C LEU A 26 2.97 0.87 8.43
N LYS A 27 1.97 1.39 9.13
CA LYS A 27 0.78 0.61 9.49
C LYS A 27 0.02 0.11 8.27
N VAL A 28 -0.12 0.95 7.26
CA VAL A 28 -0.78 0.57 6.00
C VAL A 28 -0.05 -0.60 5.35
N GLY A 29 1.28 -0.54 5.27
CA GLY A 29 2.08 -1.63 4.72
C GLY A 29 1.90 -2.93 5.49
N MET A 30 1.92 -2.87 6.82
CA MET A 30 1.72 -4.04 7.66
C MET A 30 0.30 -4.62 7.50
N ALA A 31 -0.70 -3.76 7.50
CA ALA A 31 -2.10 -4.18 7.42
C ALA A 31 -2.43 -4.75 6.02
N ALA A 32 -2.05 -4.03 4.98
CA ALA A 32 -2.29 -4.48 3.62
C ALA A 32 -1.51 -5.75 3.30
N GLY A 33 -0.24 -5.80 3.69
CA GLY A 33 0.57 -7.00 3.54
C GLY A 33 -0.04 -8.20 4.24
N GLY A 34 -0.44 -8.03 5.50
CA GLY A 34 -1.07 -9.08 6.28
C GLY A 34 -2.35 -9.60 5.64
N GLN A 35 -3.11 -8.74 4.97
CA GLN A 35 -4.35 -9.13 4.30
C GLN A 35 -4.09 -10.03 3.08
N PHE A 36 -2.95 -9.87 2.42
CA PHE A 36 -2.64 -10.57 1.18
C PHE A 36 -1.67 -11.75 1.32
N ILE A 37 -1.19 -12.03 2.53
CA ILE A 37 -0.32 -13.20 2.77
C ILE A 37 -1.21 -14.43 2.96
N THR A 38 -1.52 -15.09 1.85
CA THR A 38 -2.32 -16.32 1.83
C THR A 38 -1.68 -17.29 0.86
N GLY A 39 -1.70 -18.58 1.20
CA GLY A 39 -1.12 -19.61 0.35
C GLY A 39 0.38 -19.80 0.57
N ASP A 40 0.97 -20.73 -0.17
CA ASP A 40 2.36 -21.19 0.03
C ASP A 40 3.37 -20.57 -0.92
N HIS A 41 2.93 -19.64 -1.80
CA HIS A 41 3.82 -18.98 -2.74
C HIS A 41 4.51 -17.78 -2.08
N ARG A 42 5.56 -17.28 -2.70
CA ARG A 42 6.16 -16.00 -2.28
C ARG A 42 5.19 -14.88 -2.57
N HIS A 43 5.00 -14.02 -1.60
CA HIS A 43 4.07 -12.88 -1.72
C HIS A 43 4.82 -11.64 -2.15
N ARG A 44 4.31 -10.94 -3.16
CA ARG A 44 4.97 -9.77 -3.76
C ARG A 44 4.03 -8.60 -3.80
N VAL A 45 4.60 -7.41 -3.59
CA VAL A 45 3.90 -6.15 -3.80
C VAL A 45 4.73 -5.27 -4.74
N VAL A 46 4.08 -4.68 -5.73
CA VAL A 46 4.68 -3.70 -6.64
C VAL A 46 4.34 -2.31 -6.11
N ILE A 47 5.35 -1.47 -5.93
CA ILE A 47 5.13 -0.11 -5.46
C ILE A 47 5.68 0.87 -6.48
N GLY A 48 4.80 1.76 -6.96
CA GLY A 48 5.17 2.88 -7.81
C GLY A 48 4.83 4.20 -7.14
N LYS A 49 5.33 5.28 -7.69
CA LYS A 49 5.07 6.62 -7.20
C LYS A 49 5.09 7.62 -8.34
N ASP A 50 4.48 8.79 -8.11
CA ASP A 50 4.65 9.92 -8.99
C ASP A 50 5.86 10.75 -8.52
N THR A 51 5.99 11.98 -9.00
CA THR A 51 7.19 12.79 -8.74
C THR A 51 7.13 13.61 -7.45
N ARG A 52 6.11 13.42 -6.61
CA ARG A 52 5.99 14.18 -5.36
C ARG A 52 7.11 13.85 -4.38
N LEU A 53 7.68 14.88 -3.76
CA LEU A 53 8.78 14.71 -2.81
C LEU A 53 8.41 13.87 -1.60
N SER A 54 7.15 13.98 -1.14
CA SER A 54 6.67 13.18 0.00
C SER A 54 6.72 11.68 -0.26
N GLY A 55 6.81 11.24 -1.53
CA GLY A 55 7.03 9.85 -1.88
C GLY A 55 8.31 9.28 -1.27
N TYR A 56 9.35 10.11 -1.10
CA TYR A 56 10.60 9.67 -0.48
C TYR A 56 10.47 9.37 1.02
N MET A 57 9.46 9.93 1.67
CA MET A 57 9.12 9.60 3.05
C MET A 57 8.18 8.40 3.12
N LEU A 58 7.15 8.39 2.29
CA LEU A 58 6.06 7.42 2.36
C LEU A 58 6.45 6.06 1.80
N GLU A 59 7.20 6.02 0.70
CA GLU A 59 7.61 4.76 0.08
C GLU A 59 8.49 3.91 0.99
N PRO A 60 9.54 4.44 1.63
CA PRO A 60 10.32 3.64 2.56
C PRO A 60 9.53 3.14 3.76
N ALA A 61 8.63 3.96 4.31
CA ALA A 61 7.80 3.57 5.44
C ALA A 61 6.84 2.44 5.05
N LEU A 62 6.19 2.59 3.90
CA LEU A 62 5.29 1.57 3.36
C LEU A 62 6.05 0.26 3.08
N THR A 63 7.23 0.38 2.48
CA THR A 63 8.12 -0.76 2.18
C THR A 63 8.49 -1.50 3.46
N SER A 64 8.89 -0.79 4.50
CA SER A 64 9.21 -1.38 5.81
C SER A 64 8.03 -2.17 6.36
N GLY A 65 6.82 -1.62 6.24
CA GLY A 65 5.61 -2.30 6.68
C GLY A 65 5.37 -3.62 5.94
N PHE A 66 5.48 -3.62 4.62
CA PHE A 66 5.31 -4.83 3.82
C PHE A 66 6.37 -5.88 4.12
N VAL A 67 7.63 -5.47 4.20
CA VAL A 67 8.74 -6.39 4.48
C VAL A 67 8.58 -7.02 5.86
N SER A 68 8.14 -6.23 6.84
CA SER A 68 8.01 -6.71 8.22
C SER A 68 6.99 -7.86 8.36
N VAL A 69 6.03 -7.95 7.46
CA VAL A 69 5.03 -9.03 7.48
C VAL A 69 5.32 -10.14 6.46
N GLY A 70 6.44 -10.05 5.74
CA GLY A 70 6.90 -11.14 4.88
C GLY A 70 6.66 -10.96 3.39
N MET A 71 6.28 -9.77 2.93
CA MET A 71 6.15 -9.52 1.50
C MET A 71 7.48 -9.11 0.87
N ASP A 72 7.74 -9.62 -0.33
CA ASP A 72 8.82 -9.11 -1.18
C ASP A 72 8.32 -7.83 -1.87
N VAL A 73 9.12 -6.78 -1.83
CA VAL A 73 8.74 -5.49 -2.40
C VAL A 73 9.50 -5.24 -3.69
N ILE A 74 8.77 -4.88 -4.74
CA ILE A 74 9.34 -4.51 -6.04
C ILE A 74 9.09 -3.02 -6.23
N LEU A 75 10.15 -2.22 -6.11
CA LEU A 75 10.07 -0.78 -6.32
C LEU A 75 10.33 -0.48 -7.78
N VAL A 76 9.37 0.14 -8.45
CA VAL A 76 9.49 0.42 -9.88
C VAL A 76 9.70 1.90 -10.20
N GLY A 77 9.79 2.73 -9.16
CA GLY A 77 10.08 4.15 -9.33
C GLY A 77 8.93 4.97 -9.89
N PRO A 78 9.21 6.15 -10.44
CA PRO A 78 8.16 7.00 -11.00
C PRO A 78 7.51 6.37 -12.21
N MET A 79 6.20 6.16 -12.13
CA MET A 79 5.39 5.59 -13.20
C MET A 79 3.95 6.11 -13.12
N PRO A 80 3.23 6.17 -14.24
CA PRO A 80 1.80 6.50 -14.18
C PRO A 80 0.98 5.39 -13.53
N THR A 81 -0.11 5.76 -12.90
CA THR A 81 -0.98 4.83 -12.17
C THR A 81 -1.40 3.61 -12.99
N PRO A 82 -1.83 3.75 -14.27
CA PRO A 82 -2.20 2.57 -15.07
C PRO A 82 -1.06 1.57 -15.27
N ALA A 83 0.18 2.05 -15.30
CA ALA A 83 1.35 1.16 -15.43
C ALA A 83 1.51 0.28 -14.21
N ILE A 84 1.23 0.81 -13.00
CA ILE A 84 1.33 0.03 -11.77
C ILE A 84 0.27 -1.08 -11.74
N ALA A 85 -0.96 -0.77 -12.12
CA ALA A 85 -2.02 -1.76 -12.22
C ALA A 85 -1.63 -2.88 -13.19
N MET A 86 -1.09 -2.52 -14.35
CA MET A 86 -0.65 -3.48 -15.36
C MET A 86 0.52 -4.33 -14.87
N LEU A 87 1.51 -3.72 -14.23
CA LEU A 87 2.67 -4.44 -13.72
C LEU A 87 2.31 -5.41 -12.60
N THR A 88 1.38 -5.04 -11.74
CA THR A 88 0.87 -5.92 -10.68
C THR A 88 0.38 -7.23 -11.29
N ARG A 89 -0.41 -7.11 -12.35
CA ARG A 89 -0.94 -8.27 -13.07
C ARG A 89 0.16 -9.02 -13.82
N SER A 90 1.00 -8.30 -14.58
CA SER A 90 2.04 -8.91 -15.43
C SER A 90 3.09 -9.65 -14.63
N LEU A 91 3.46 -9.12 -13.47
CA LEU A 91 4.47 -9.72 -12.60
C LEU A 91 3.86 -10.75 -11.63
N ARG A 92 2.56 -10.99 -11.74
CA ARG A 92 1.83 -11.91 -10.85
C ARG A 92 2.05 -11.57 -9.38
N ALA A 93 2.05 -10.28 -9.08
CA ALA A 93 2.13 -9.80 -7.71
C ALA A 93 0.78 -9.98 -7.01
N ASP A 94 0.82 -10.11 -5.70
CA ASP A 94 -0.41 -10.24 -4.90
C ASP A 94 -1.08 -8.89 -4.71
N LEU A 95 -0.30 -7.81 -4.78
CA LEU A 95 -0.78 -6.47 -4.49
C LEU A 95 0.04 -5.45 -5.28
N GLY A 96 -0.60 -4.37 -5.68
CA GLY A 96 0.07 -3.21 -6.24
C GLY A 96 -0.31 -1.95 -5.48
N VAL A 97 0.62 -1.04 -5.31
CA VAL A 97 0.38 0.23 -4.63
C VAL A 97 0.95 1.36 -5.48
N MET A 98 0.16 2.39 -5.67
CA MET A 98 0.60 3.62 -6.32
C MET A 98 0.55 4.77 -5.32
N LEU A 99 1.70 5.42 -5.12
CA LEU A 99 1.80 6.62 -4.29
C LEU A 99 1.53 7.83 -5.16
N SER A 100 0.33 8.37 -5.05
CA SER A 100 -0.11 9.53 -5.82
C SER A 100 -1.40 10.09 -5.27
N ALA A 101 -1.58 11.38 -5.37
CA ALA A 101 -2.85 12.04 -5.11
C ALA A 101 -3.45 12.62 -6.40
N SER A 102 -3.08 12.07 -7.55
CA SER A 102 -3.63 12.43 -8.85
C SER A 102 -3.47 13.92 -9.15
N HIS A 103 -4.58 14.66 -9.24
CA HIS A 103 -4.56 16.10 -9.56
C HIS A 103 -4.50 17.00 -8.33
N ASN A 104 -4.41 16.44 -7.15
CA ASN A 104 -4.31 17.23 -5.91
C ASN A 104 -2.99 18.02 -5.91
N PRO A 105 -2.92 19.13 -5.14
CA PRO A 105 -1.69 19.91 -5.03
C PRO A 105 -0.49 19.07 -4.63
N TYR A 106 0.71 19.57 -4.94
CA TYR A 106 1.97 18.83 -4.74
C TYR A 106 2.23 18.42 -3.28
N HIS A 107 1.66 19.14 -2.32
CA HIS A 107 1.82 18.82 -0.88
C HIS A 107 0.93 17.68 -0.41
N ASP A 108 -0.01 17.22 -1.23
CA ASP A 108 -0.82 16.05 -0.94
C ASP A 108 -0.13 14.78 -1.47
N ASN A 109 -0.53 13.64 -0.93
CA ASN A 109 -0.14 12.35 -1.46
C ASN A 109 -1.24 11.34 -1.12
N GLY A 110 -1.05 10.11 -1.53
CA GLY A 110 -2.04 9.09 -1.29
C GLY A 110 -1.55 7.69 -1.65
N PHE A 111 -2.32 6.71 -1.22
CA PHE A 111 -2.09 5.29 -1.53
C PHE A 111 -3.27 4.76 -2.31
N LYS A 112 -3.02 4.24 -3.52
CA LYS A 112 -4.01 3.52 -4.31
C LYS A 112 -3.59 2.06 -4.41
N PHE A 113 -4.52 1.15 -4.16
CA PHE A 113 -4.23 -0.28 -4.11
C PHE A 113 -4.90 -1.03 -5.24
N PHE A 114 -4.16 -1.99 -5.79
CA PHE A 114 -4.63 -2.87 -6.88
C PHE A 114 -4.41 -4.32 -6.48
N GLY A 115 -5.41 -5.16 -6.75
CA GLY A 115 -5.29 -6.59 -6.52
C GLY A 115 -4.51 -7.31 -7.63
N PRO A 116 -4.39 -8.64 -7.52
CA PRO A 116 -3.64 -9.45 -8.49
C PRO A 116 -4.19 -9.36 -9.92
N ASP A 117 -5.46 -9.02 -10.05
CA ASP A 117 -6.13 -8.84 -11.34
C ASP A 117 -5.84 -7.48 -11.98
N GLY A 118 -5.15 -6.59 -11.29
CA GLY A 118 -4.86 -5.23 -11.75
C GLY A 118 -6.00 -4.24 -11.52
N TYR A 119 -7.06 -4.63 -10.85
CA TYR A 119 -8.17 -3.75 -10.53
C TYR A 119 -8.08 -3.23 -9.09
N LYS A 120 -8.71 -2.08 -8.86
CA LYS A 120 -8.84 -1.49 -7.53
C LYS A 120 -9.42 -2.52 -6.55
N LEU A 121 -8.94 -2.52 -5.32
CA LEU A 121 -9.45 -3.40 -4.27
C LEU A 121 -10.94 -3.14 -4.01
N SER A 122 -11.66 -4.20 -3.66
CA SER A 122 -13.07 -4.09 -3.29
C SER A 122 -13.22 -3.34 -1.96
N ASP A 123 -14.42 -2.83 -1.72
CA ASP A 123 -14.73 -2.15 -0.46
C ASP A 123 -14.56 -3.07 0.74
N GLU A 124 -14.90 -4.36 0.58
CA GLU A 124 -14.72 -5.35 1.66
C GLU A 124 -13.25 -5.54 2.02
N VAL A 125 -12.38 -5.60 1.02
CA VAL A 125 -10.93 -5.76 1.25
C VAL A 125 -10.36 -4.50 1.89
N GLU A 126 -10.77 -3.32 1.43
CA GLU A 126 -10.34 -2.06 2.03
C GLU A 126 -10.77 -1.97 3.50
N ALA A 127 -12.00 -2.37 3.79
CA ALA A 127 -12.50 -2.41 5.17
C ALA A 127 -11.71 -3.39 6.04
N ALA A 128 -11.32 -4.54 5.49
CA ALA A 128 -10.50 -5.51 6.21
C ALA A 128 -9.11 -4.96 6.52
N ILE A 129 -8.51 -4.21 5.60
CA ILE A 129 -7.22 -3.55 5.83
C ILE A 129 -7.35 -2.52 6.97
N GLU A 130 -8.38 -1.69 6.93
CA GLU A 130 -8.61 -0.71 8.01
C GLU A 130 -8.83 -1.37 9.37
N ALA A 131 -9.57 -2.48 9.41
CA ALA A 131 -9.77 -3.21 10.65
C ALA A 131 -8.46 -3.71 11.23
N ARG A 132 -7.52 -4.18 10.39
CA ARG A 132 -6.19 -4.57 10.84
C ARG A 132 -5.42 -3.39 11.41
N MET A 133 -5.53 -2.22 10.79
CA MET A 133 -4.86 -1.01 11.27
C MET A 133 -5.37 -0.60 12.65
N GLU A 134 -6.68 -0.66 12.86
CA GLU A 134 -7.31 -0.22 14.11
C GLU A 134 -7.14 -1.22 15.25
N ASN A 135 -7.10 -2.50 14.94
CA ASN A 135 -7.03 -3.56 15.96
C ASN A 135 -5.60 -3.96 16.33
N GLY A 136 -4.61 -3.07 16.12
CA GLY A 136 -3.24 -3.29 16.56
C GLY A 136 -2.48 -4.30 15.71
N LEU A 137 -2.91 -4.50 14.46
CA LEU A 137 -2.23 -5.28 13.43
C LEU A 137 -2.11 -6.78 13.69
N GLY A 138 -2.62 -7.29 14.82
CA GLY A 138 -2.52 -8.70 15.16
C GLY A 138 -1.13 -9.25 14.89
N ILE A 139 -0.15 -8.62 15.42
CA ILE A 139 1.26 -8.60 15.06
C ILE A 139 1.77 -9.92 14.51
N LEU A 140 1.85 -9.99 13.20
CA LEU A 140 2.41 -11.13 12.51
C LEU A 140 3.70 -10.69 11.83
N TYR A 141 4.73 -10.48 12.63
CA TYR A 141 6.04 -10.29 12.06
C TYR A 141 6.44 -11.57 11.34
N ALA A 142 7.01 -11.41 10.15
CA ALA A 142 7.54 -12.53 9.41
C ALA A 142 8.62 -13.23 10.22
N LYS A 143 8.66 -14.56 10.10
CA LYS A 143 9.73 -15.33 10.71
C LYS A 143 11.06 -14.93 10.06
N PRO A 144 12.15 -14.83 10.84
CA PRO A 144 13.44 -14.57 10.23
C PRO A 144 13.77 -15.63 9.21
N THR A 145 14.01 -15.22 7.97
CA THR A 145 14.54 -16.10 6.94
C THR A 145 16.00 -15.74 6.77
N GLY A 146 16.82 -16.70 6.93
CA GLY A 146 18.24 -16.57 6.75
C GLY A 146 18.64 -16.09 5.36
#